data_d09057258c0c0572c86df66edb4638c5
#
_entry.id   d09057258c0c0572c86df66edb4638c5
#
_cell.length_a   1.000
_cell.length_b   1.000
_cell.length_c   1.000
_cell.angle_alpha   90.00
_cell.angle_beta   90.00
_cell.angle_gamma   90.00
#
_symmetry.space_group_name_H-M   'P 1'
#
loop_
_entity.id
_entity.type
_entity.pdbx_description
1 polymer ?
#
loop_
_entity_poly.entity_id
_entity_poly.type
_entity_poly.pdbx_seq_one_letter_code
_entity_poly.pdbx_strand_id
1 'polypeptide(L)'
;MIQKYLAIIFLFLIGCKPIEPVNFVEVQNVKISSSTDNQINISAEIVLDNPNKVKITIEYIDVDIFAEDIILVDINENEPRELSESSQTTVNITGEVNLKNLEEFLNKKGLAIILGGDDVSLKFAGTIHAKTYGIKDQIDINYTINSVKGLIR
;
A
#
# COMPACT_ATOMS: atom_id res chain seq x y z
N MET A 1 0.42 -38.61 42.54
CA MET A 1 -0.65 -37.78 41.92
C MET A 1 -0.16 -36.47 41.36
N ILE A 2 0.76 -35.75 41.96
CA ILE A 2 1.33 -34.45 41.51
C ILE A 2 1.98 -34.54 40.10
N GLN A 3 2.64 -35.63 39.78
CA GLN A 3 3.35 -35.82 38.49
C GLN A 3 2.41 -35.89 37.27
N LYS A 4 1.16 -36.34 37.43
CA LYS A 4 0.15 -36.36 36.36
C LYS A 4 -0.41 -34.97 36.05
N TYR A 5 -0.52 -34.09 37.04
CA TYR A 5 -0.97 -32.72 36.85
C TYR A 5 0.11 -31.83 36.25
N LEU A 6 1.39 -32.11 36.55
CA LEU A 6 2.51 -31.38 35.97
C LEU A 6 2.59 -31.59 34.43
N ALA A 7 2.31 -32.81 33.95
CA ALA A 7 2.30 -33.12 32.50
C ALA A 7 1.13 -32.44 31.77
N ILE A 8 -0.02 -32.26 32.42
CA ILE A 8 -1.19 -31.57 31.82
C ILE A 8 -0.92 -30.08 31.71
N ILE A 9 -0.27 -29.43 32.68
CA ILE A 9 0.08 -28.02 32.66
C ILE A 9 1.10 -27.74 31.52
N PHE A 10 2.01 -28.66 31.27
CA PHE A 10 3.02 -28.49 30.18
C PHE A 10 2.40 -28.56 28.77
N LEU A 11 1.27 -29.26 28.61
CA LEU A 11 0.56 -29.33 27.30
C LEU A 11 -0.13 -28.02 26.91
N PHE A 12 -0.47 -27.16 27.87
CA PHE A 12 -1.13 -25.86 27.61
C PHE A 12 -0.17 -24.74 27.15
N LEU A 13 1.16 -24.97 27.24
CA LEU A 13 2.16 -23.95 26.87
C LEU A 13 2.57 -23.98 25.37
N ILE A 14 2.03 -24.92 24.57
CA ILE A 14 2.51 -25.16 23.19
C ILE A 14 1.61 -24.52 22.13
N GLY A 15 0.67 -23.62 22.50
CA GLY A 15 -0.46 -23.30 21.59
C GLY A 15 -0.55 -21.92 20.96
N CYS A 16 0.15 -20.89 21.40
CA CYS A 16 0.02 -19.56 20.78
C CYS A 16 1.23 -19.26 19.89
N LYS A 17 1.03 -19.32 18.56
CA LYS A 17 1.97 -18.64 17.66
C LYS A 17 1.72 -17.13 17.81
N PRO A 18 2.79 -16.34 17.95
CA PRO A 18 2.67 -14.89 17.92
C PRO A 18 2.09 -14.44 16.55
N ILE A 19 1.37 -13.33 16.55
CA ILE A 19 0.95 -12.67 15.30
C ILE A 19 2.20 -12.12 14.63
N GLU A 20 2.39 -12.49 13.37
CA GLU A 20 3.48 -12.00 12.54
C GLU A 20 3.05 -10.70 11.83
N PRO A 21 3.97 -9.75 11.58
CA PRO A 21 3.65 -8.55 10.82
C PRO A 21 3.13 -8.87 9.42
N VAL A 22 2.22 -8.04 8.90
CA VAL A 22 1.82 -8.07 7.50
C VAL A 22 2.95 -7.54 6.63
N ASN A 23 3.25 -8.21 5.53
CA ASN A 23 4.32 -7.82 4.64
C ASN A 23 3.75 -7.03 3.45
N PHE A 24 4.39 -5.91 3.12
CA PHE A 24 4.23 -5.26 1.84
C PHE A 24 5.00 -6.07 0.78
N VAL A 25 4.37 -6.36 -0.37
CA VAL A 25 4.98 -7.11 -1.47
C VAL A 25 5.38 -6.19 -2.61
N GLU A 26 4.39 -5.52 -3.23
CA GLU A 26 4.62 -4.65 -4.38
C GLU A 26 3.43 -3.72 -4.64
N VAL A 27 3.64 -2.75 -5.53
CA VAL A 27 2.56 -1.98 -6.18
C VAL A 27 2.48 -2.42 -7.63
N GLN A 28 1.28 -2.76 -8.09
CA GLN A 28 1.03 -3.20 -9.45
C GLN A 28 -0.19 -2.51 -10.07
N ASN A 29 -0.44 -2.74 -11.36
CA ASN A 29 -1.63 -2.28 -12.09
C ASN A 29 -1.88 -0.77 -11.97
N VAL A 30 -0.81 0.03 -11.95
CA VAL A 30 -0.91 1.49 -11.91
C VAL A 30 -1.54 2.00 -13.21
N LYS A 31 -2.57 2.83 -13.09
CA LYS A 31 -3.31 3.42 -14.21
C LYS A 31 -3.51 4.90 -13.97
N ILE A 32 -3.37 5.67 -15.04
CA ILE A 32 -3.69 7.10 -15.07
C ILE A 32 -4.93 7.25 -15.95
N SER A 33 -5.98 7.86 -15.43
CA SER A 33 -7.24 8.06 -16.13
C SER A 33 -7.73 9.50 -15.98
N SER A 34 -8.43 10.00 -17.00
CA SER A 34 -9.12 11.29 -16.92
C SER A 34 -10.62 11.09 -16.77
N SER A 35 -11.24 11.87 -15.90
CA SER A 35 -12.70 11.94 -15.74
C SER A 35 -13.30 12.96 -16.70
N THR A 36 -14.63 12.89 -16.91
CA THR A 36 -15.42 13.87 -17.68
C THR A 36 -15.35 15.30 -17.12
N ASP A 37 -14.99 15.46 -15.85
CA ASP A 37 -14.87 16.73 -15.15
C ASP A 37 -13.46 17.33 -15.17
N ASN A 38 -12.62 16.92 -16.13
CA ASN A 38 -11.20 17.31 -16.24
C ASN A 38 -10.34 16.93 -15.03
N GLN A 39 -10.79 15.98 -14.21
CA GLN A 39 -9.99 15.42 -13.13
C GLN A 39 -9.09 14.31 -13.66
N ILE A 40 -7.86 14.29 -13.18
CA ILE A 40 -6.92 13.21 -13.46
C ILE A 40 -6.83 12.35 -12.20
N ASN A 41 -7.01 11.05 -12.35
CA ASN A 41 -6.90 10.10 -11.25
C ASN A 41 -5.75 9.12 -11.49
N ILE A 42 -5.04 8.78 -10.43
CA ILE A 42 -4.10 7.66 -10.40
C ILE A 42 -4.70 6.57 -9.53
N SER A 43 -4.80 5.38 -10.09
CA SER A 43 -5.19 4.18 -9.34
C SER A 43 -4.07 3.16 -9.37
N ALA A 44 -3.95 2.38 -8.30
CA ALA A 44 -2.96 1.33 -8.17
C ALA A 44 -3.48 0.20 -7.27
N GLU A 45 -2.81 -0.93 -7.33
CA GLU A 45 -3.06 -2.08 -6.49
C GLU A 45 -1.84 -2.32 -5.59
N ILE A 46 -2.04 -2.27 -4.27
CA ILE A 46 -1.03 -2.63 -3.27
C ILE A 46 -1.22 -4.10 -2.91
N VAL A 47 -0.19 -4.92 -3.09
CA VAL A 47 -0.20 -6.32 -2.71
C VAL A 47 0.39 -6.48 -1.31
N LEU A 48 -0.40 -7.03 -0.40
CA LEU A 48 -0.03 -7.32 0.97
C LEU A 48 -0.10 -8.83 1.22
N ASP A 49 0.85 -9.36 1.98
CA ASP A 49 0.89 -10.76 2.40
C ASP A 49 0.60 -10.88 3.89
N ASN A 50 -0.44 -11.62 4.22
CA ASN A 50 -0.80 -11.94 5.60
C ASN A 50 -0.31 -13.36 5.93
N PRO A 51 0.80 -13.54 6.65
CA PRO A 51 1.32 -14.85 7.03
C PRO A 51 0.49 -15.54 8.12
N ASN A 52 -0.44 -14.81 8.74
CA ASN A 52 -1.20 -15.28 9.88
C ASN A 52 -2.40 -16.14 9.48
N LYS A 53 -2.72 -17.13 10.31
CA LYS A 53 -3.93 -17.96 10.19
C LYS A 53 -5.20 -17.27 10.70
N VAL A 54 -5.20 -15.95 10.70
CA VAL A 54 -6.33 -15.11 11.12
C VAL A 54 -6.46 -13.95 10.16
N LYS A 55 -7.68 -13.47 9.98
CA LYS A 55 -7.95 -12.27 9.20
C LYS A 55 -7.39 -11.04 9.91
N ILE A 56 -6.91 -10.10 9.10
CA ILE A 56 -6.41 -8.81 9.56
C ILE A 56 -7.27 -7.73 8.92
N THR A 57 -7.64 -6.72 9.69
CA THR A 57 -8.44 -5.59 9.19
C THR A 57 -7.51 -4.41 8.95
N ILE A 58 -7.49 -3.86 7.73
CA ILE A 58 -6.93 -2.54 7.45
C ILE A 58 -7.92 -1.52 8.00
N GLU A 59 -7.44 -0.60 8.83
CA GLU A 59 -8.25 0.47 9.41
C GLU A 59 -8.07 1.80 8.66
N TYR A 60 -6.85 2.04 8.13
CA TYR A 60 -6.49 3.33 7.53
C TYR A 60 -5.36 3.15 6.52
N ILE A 61 -5.45 3.88 5.41
CA ILE A 61 -4.42 3.97 4.37
C ILE A 61 -4.02 5.43 4.24
N ASP A 62 -2.73 5.70 4.34
CA ASP A 62 -2.12 7.02 4.19
C ASP A 62 -0.91 6.87 3.26
N VAL A 63 -1.11 7.13 1.96
CA VAL A 63 -0.11 6.89 0.92
C VAL A 63 -0.08 8.05 -0.05
N ASP A 64 1.09 8.65 -0.18
CA ASP A 64 1.41 9.65 -1.18
C ASP A 64 1.96 9.02 -2.45
N ILE A 65 1.59 9.59 -3.60
CA ILE A 65 2.18 9.25 -4.90
C ILE A 65 2.97 10.46 -5.40
N PHE A 66 4.27 10.26 -5.54
CA PHE A 66 5.20 11.27 -6.01
C PHE A 66 5.54 11.05 -7.49
N ALA A 67 5.65 12.13 -8.26
CA ALA A 67 6.46 12.16 -9.47
C ALA A 67 7.78 12.84 -9.13
N GLU A 68 8.86 12.07 -9.17
CA GLU A 68 10.17 12.48 -8.65
C GLU A 68 10.08 12.89 -7.16
N ASP A 69 10.19 14.19 -6.86
CA ASP A 69 10.12 14.78 -5.53
C ASP A 69 8.81 15.56 -5.24
N ILE A 70 7.87 15.54 -6.19
CA ILE A 70 6.61 16.31 -6.08
C ILE A 70 5.45 15.36 -5.79
N ILE A 71 4.71 15.59 -4.71
CA ILE A 71 3.50 14.84 -4.40
C ILE A 71 2.42 15.19 -5.44
N LEU A 72 2.03 14.21 -6.24
CA LEU A 72 0.93 14.35 -7.20
C LEU A 72 -0.42 13.99 -6.58
N VAL A 73 -0.44 12.98 -5.72
CA VAL A 73 -1.66 12.45 -5.11
C VAL A 73 -1.40 12.19 -3.63
N ASP A 74 -2.34 12.56 -2.80
CA ASP A 74 -2.40 12.26 -1.37
C ASP A 74 -3.64 11.39 -1.14
N ILE A 75 -3.44 10.15 -0.69
CA ILE A 75 -4.49 9.16 -0.47
C ILE A 75 -4.66 8.92 1.02
N ASN A 76 -5.80 9.33 1.54
CA ASN A 76 -6.20 9.15 2.93
C ASN A 76 -7.55 8.43 2.98
N GLU A 77 -7.53 7.11 3.21
CA GLU A 77 -8.75 6.28 3.22
C GLU A 77 -8.97 5.64 4.60
N ASN A 78 -10.21 5.76 5.09
CA ASN A 78 -10.64 5.19 6.38
C ASN A 78 -11.63 4.02 6.22
N GLU A 79 -11.76 3.47 5.02
CA GLU A 79 -12.66 2.35 4.79
C GLU A 79 -12.02 1.04 5.23
N PRO A 80 -12.62 0.33 6.22
CA PRO A 80 -12.09 -0.94 6.69
C PRO A 80 -12.10 -2.00 5.58
N ARG A 81 -10.97 -2.71 5.42
CA ARG A 81 -10.81 -3.81 4.45
C ARG A 81 -10.20 -5.02 5.14
N GLU A 82 -10.63 -6.22 4.75
CA GLU A 82 -10.10 -7.46 5.31
C GLU A 82 -8.99 -8.05 4.45
N LEU A 83 -7.86 -8.40 5.08
CA LEU A 83 -6.85 -9.28 4.51
C LEU A 83 -7.18 -10.72 4.91
N SER A 84 -7.30 -11.59 3.93
CA SER A 84 -7.54 -13.02 4.16
C SER A 84 -6.37 -13.68 4.88
N GLU A 85 -6.68 -14.73 5.62
CA GLU A 85 -5.70 -15.53 6.35
C GLU A 85 -4.74 -16.27 5.42
N SER A 86 -3.46 -16.35 5.78
CA SER A 86 -2.42 -17.12 5.08
C SER A 86 -2.42 -16.89 3.57
N SER A 87 -2.58 -15.65 3.13
CA SER A 87 -2.70 -15.32 1.71
C SER A 87 -2.26 -13.90 1.38
N GLN A 88 -1.95 -13.70 0.11
CA GLN A 88 -1.81 -12.38 -0.47
C GLN A 88 -3.19 -11.79 -0.79
N THR A 89 -3.35 -10.52 -0.49
CA THR A 89 -4.55 -9.74 -0.77
C THR A 89 -4.17 -8.46 -1.48
N THR A 90 -4.93 -8.13 -2.52
CA THR A 90 -4.75 -6.89 -3.27
C THR A 90 -5.66 -5.81 -2.72
N VAL A 91 -5.09 -4.66 -2.41
CA VAL A 91 -5.78 -3.47 -1.91
C VAL A 91 -5.75 -2.40 -3.00
N ASN A 92 -6.92 -2.05 -3.54
CA ASN A 92 -7.03 -0.98 -4.54
C ASN A 92 -6.97 0.38 -3.84
N ILE A 93 -6.17 1.28 -4.38
CA ILE A 93 -6.12 2.68 -4.00
C ILE A 93 -6.38 3.56 -5.21
N THR A 94 -7.04 4.70 -4.99
CA THR A 94 -7.29 5.69 -6.04
C THR A 94 -7.26 7.08 -5.44
N GLY A 95 -6.61 8.00 -6.13
CA GLY A 95 -6.58 9.40 -5.71
C GLY A 95 -6.59 10.36 -6.87
N GLU A 96 -7.11 11.55 -6.62
CA GLU A 96 -7.14 12.65 -7.58
C GLU A 96 -5.80 13.38 -7.61
N VAL A 97 -5.31 13.68 -8.81
CA VAL A 97 -4.06 14.41 -9.00
C VAL A 97 -4.26 15.88 -8.65
N ASN A 98 -3.41 16.40 -7.78
CA ASN A 98 -3.35 17.83 -7.49
C ASN A 98 -2.83 18.59 -8.71
N LEU A 99 -3.70 19.33 -9.39
CA LEU A 99 -3.38 20.01 -10.64
C LEU A 99 -2.28 21.08 -10.48
N LYS A 100 -2.21 21.74 -9.32
CA LYS A 100 -1.15 22.71 -9.04
C LYS A 100 0.22 22.03 -8.95
N ASN A 101 0.29 20.90 -8.29
CA ASN A 101 1.53 20.13 -8.16
C ASN A 101 1.93 19.50 -9.49
N LEU A 102 0.95 19.07 -10.28
CA LEU A 102 1.20 18.61 -11.65
C LEU A 102 1.77 19.73 -12.53
N GLU A 103 1.23 20.95 -12.46
CA GLU A 103 1.76 22.11 -13.15
C GLU A 103 3.21 22.41 -12.73
N GLU A 104 3.51 22.36 -11.43
CA GLU A 104 4.88 22.52 -10.92
C GLU A 104 5.82 21.45 -11.49
N PHE A 105 5.41 20.20 -11.49
CA PHE A 105 6.16 19.09 -12.07
C PHE A 105 6.43 19.32 -13.57
N LEU A 106 5.40 19.67 -14.34
CA LEU A 106 5.53 19.94 -15.78
C LEU A 106 6.44 21.12 -16.08
N ASN A 107 6.40 22.17 -15.26
CA ASN A 107 7.30 23.33 -15.40
C ASN A 107 8.76 22.95 -15.14
N LYS A 108 9.02 22.02 -14.22
CA LYS A 108 10.38 21.54 -13.90
C LYS A 108 10.92 20.56 -14.91
N LYS A 109 10.10 19.61 -15.39
CA LYS A 109 10.53 18.41 -16.12
C LYS A 109 9.86 18.23 -17.49
N GLY A 110 8.73 18.91 -17.74
CA GLY A 110 7.89 18.66 -18.90
C GLY A 110 8.63 18.78 -20.23
N LEU A 111 9.53 19.77 -20.38
CA LEU A 111 10.29 19.94 -21.62
C LEU A 111 11.26 18.76 -21.87
N ALA A 112 11.95 18.29 -20.83
CA ALA A 112 12.87 17.15 -20.95
C ALA A 112 12.11 15.86 -21.31
N ILE A 113 10.92 15.66 -20.73
CA ILE A 113 10.04 14.51 -21.02
C ILE A 113 9.56 14.57 -22.49
N ILE A 114 9.07 15.74 -22.95
CA ILE A 114 8.57 15.92 -24.33
C ILE A 114 9.68 15.68 -25.37
N LEU A 115 10.90 16.10 -25.07
CA LEU A 115 12.06 15.90 -25.94
C LEU A 115 12.61 14.44 -25.86
N GLY A 116 11.99 13.57 -25.05
CA GLY A 116 12.40 12.17 -24.91
C GLY A 116 13.69 11.94 -24.13
N GLY A 117 14.15 12.98 -23.40
CA GLY A 117 15.40 12.91 -22.61
C GLY A 117 15.25 12.22 -21.28
N ASP A 118 14.10 12.38 -20.62
CA ASP A 118 13.86 11.82 -19.29
C ASP A 118 12.64 10.88 -19.30
N ASP A 119 12.71 9.84 -18.51
CA ASP A 119 11.56 9.03 -18.09
C ASP A 119 11.07 9.52 -16.73
N VAL A 120 9.81 9.35 -16.43
CA VAL A 120 9.21 9.74 -15.14
C VAL A 120 9.14 8.54 -14.25
N SER A 121 9.62 8.69 -13.01
CA SER A 121 9.40 7.71 -11.95
C SER A 121 8.18 8.09 -11.11
N LEU A 122 7.40 7.09 -10.68
CA LEU A 122 6.38 7.24 -9.66
C LEU A 122 6.82 6.53 -8.40
N LYS A 123 6.84 7.25 -7.28
CA LYS A 123 7.13 6.69 -5.96
C LYS A 123 5.86 6.69 -5.12
N PHE A 124 5.57 5.54 -4.54
CA PHE A 124 4.51 5.34 -3.54
C PHE A 124 5.18 5.30 -2.17
N ALA A 125 4.80 6.20 -1.28
CA ALA A 125 5.38 6.27 0.06
C ALA A 125 4.30 6.61 1.09
N GLY A 126 4.30 5.90 2.21
CA GLY A 126 3.31 6.10 3.26
C GLY A 126 3.14 4.90 4.16
N THR A 127 1.98 4.76 4.76
CA THR A 127 1.69 3.71 5.74
C THR A 127 0.28 3.15 5.58
N ILE A 128 0.15 1.86 5.84
CA ILE A 128 -1.15 1.20 6.01
C ILE A 128 -1.25 0.72 7.46
N HIS A 129 -2.31 1.14 8.14
CA HIS A 129 -2.58 0.73 9.51
C HIS A 129 -3.54 -0.44 9.52
N ALA A 130 -3.14 -1.51 10.18
CA ALA A 130 -3.88 -2.74 10.29
C ALA A 130 -4.11 -3.15 11.75
N LYS A 131 -5.09 -4.03 11.99
CA LYS A 131 -5.44 -4.50 13.31
C LYS A 131 -5.97 -5.92 13.28
N THR A 132 -5.58 -6.72 14.28
CA THR A 132 -6.18 -8.02 14.56
C THR A 132 -6.20 -8.28 16.07
N TYR A 133 -7.32 -8.76 16.61
CA TYR A 133 -7.49 -9.05 18.05
C TYR A 133 -7.04 -7.93 19.00
N GLY A 134 -7.19 -6.66 18.59
CA GLY A 134 -6.75 -5.49 19.36
C GLY A 134 -5.26 -5.15 19.23
N ILE A 135 -4.47 -5.95 18.55
CA ILE A 135 -3.08 -5.66 18.21
C ILE A 135 -3.08 -4.79 16.95
N LYS A 136 -2.42 -3.64 17.01
CA LYS A 136 -2.24 -2.74 15.86
C LYS A 136 -0.89 -3.02 15.21
N ASP A 137 -0.86 -2.95 13.89
CA ASP A 137 0.33 -3.08 13.05
C ASP A 137 0.38 -1.92 12.06
N GLN A 138 1.58 -1.54 11.65
CA GLN A 138 1.82 -0.50 10.65
C GLN A 138 2.71 -1.09 9.56
N ILE A 139 2.22 -1.00 8.33
CA ILE A 139 2.91 -1.50 7.16
C ILE A 139 3.45 -0.30 6.38
N ASP A 140 4.77 -0.18 6.32
CA ASP A 140 5.43 0.92 5.60
C ASP A 140 5.46 0.61 4.10
N ILE A 141 5.00 1.57 3.31
CA ILE A 141 5.02 1.53 1.85
C ILE A 141 6.15 2.43 1.35
N ASN A 142 7.06 1.86 0.57
CA ASN A 142 8.10 2.61 -0.12
C ASN A 142 8.47 1.85 -1.41
N TYR A 143 7.81 2.22 -2.51
CA TYR A 143 7.94 1.52 -3.78
C TYR A 143 8.09 2.52 -4.92
N THR A 144 9.00 2.24 -5.86
CA THR A 144 9.26 3.12 -7.02
C THR A 144 9.10 2.37 -8.33
N ILE A 145 8.31 2.94 -9.22
CA ILE A 145 8.20 2.52 -10.62
C ILE A 145 9.04 3.47 -11.45
N ASN A 146 10.11 2.96 -12.05
CA ASN A 146 11.13 3.77 -12.71
C ASN A 146 10.70 4.32 -14.08
N SER A 147 9.58 3.89 -14.64
CA SER A 147 9.10 4.33 -15.95
C SER A 147 7.59 4.27 -16.06
N VAL A 148 6.98 5.41 -16.39
CA VAL A 148 5.53 5.50 -16.64
C VAL A 148 5.15 5.31 -18.10
N LYS A 149 6.11 5.07 -19.01
CA LYS A 149 5.87 4.96 -20.47
C LYS A 149 4.86 3.89 -20.91
N GLY A 150 4.48 2.98 -20.05
CA GLY A 150 3.49 1.94 -20.33
C GLY A 150 2.14 2.13 -19.61
N LEU A 151 2.02 3.14 -18.75
CA LEU A 151 0.86 3.32 -17.87
C LEU A 151 -0.23 4.20 -18.49
N ILE A 152 0.12 5.02 -19.49
CA ILE A 152 -0.82 5.91 -20.18
C ILE A 152 -1.34 5.15 -21.41
N ARG A 153 -2.62 4.78 -21.35
CA ARG A 153 -3.37 4.17 -22.47
C ARG A 153 -4.60 4.98 -22.80
#